data_f54b6da91b39093d5428bec804b5eae6
#
_entry.id   f54b6da91b39093d5428bec804b5eae6
#
_cell.length_a   1.000
_cell.length_b   1.000
_cell.length_c   1.000
_cell.angle_alpha   90.00
_cell.angle_beta   90.00
_cell.angle_gamma   90.00
#
_symmetry.space_group_name_H-M   'P 1'
#
loop_
_entity.id
_entity.type
_entity.pdbx_description
1 polymer ?
#
loop_
_entity_poly.entity_id
_entity_poly.type
_entity_poly.pdbx_seq_one_letter_code
_entity_poly.pdbx_strand_id
1 'polypeptide(L)'
;MLEENCGCEKDHEMAKPIMLEYIATTRALHLWFHGAHNVTRGAGFAGDHVHIYGEIYTNVQDDIDGLIEKAVGLFEDEMLACPSAITTRAAEILKEYPSPSSMSALAI
;
A
#
# COMPACT_ATOMS: atom_id res chain seq x y z
N MET A 1 -2.28 35.34 -12.00
CA MET A 1 -2.87 35.12 -10.77
C MET A 1 -2.62 33.74 -10.28
N LEU A 2 -3.19 32.78 -10.86
CA LEU A 2 -2.81 31.42 -10.51
C LEU A 2 -1.38 31.14 -10.82
N GLU A 3 -0.85 31.86 -11.77
CA GLU A 3 0.53 31.68 -12.16
C GLU A 3 1.48 31.98 -11.04
N GLU A 4 1.09 32.89 -10.18
CA GLU A 4 1.96 33.20 -9.07
C GLU A 4 2.11 32.03 -8.15
N ASN A 5 1.11 31.19 -8.13
CA ASN A 5 1.15 30.01 -7.31
C ASN A 5 1.64 28.83 -8.09
N CYS A 6 2.08 29.06 -9.32
CA CYS A 6 2.49 27.98 -10.18
C CYS A 6 3.56 27.09 -9.59
N GLY A 7 4.49 27.67 -8.83
CA GLY A 7 5.50 26.87 -8.19
C GLY A 7 4.89 25.82 -7.29
N CYS A 8 4.00 26.23 -6.41
CA CYS A 8 3.35 25.32 -5.50
C CYS A 8 2.44 24.34 -6.22
N GLU A 9 1.68 24.85 -7.20
CA GLU A 9 0.79 24.01 -7.96
C GLU A 9 1.56 22.99 -8.79
N LYS A 10 2.66 23.42 -9.39
CA LYS A 10 3.49 22.49 -10.13
C LYS A 10 4.08 21.43 -9.23
N ASP A 11 4.51 21.83 -8.05
CA ASP A 11 5.06 20.88 -7.10
C ASP A 11 3.99 19.86 -6.71
N HIS A 12 2.74 20.32 -6.49
CA HIS A 12 1.64 19.42 -6.20
C HIS A 12 1.36 18.49 -7.37
N GLU A 13 1.35 19.04 -8.59
CA GLU A 13 1.08 18.23 -9.77
C GLU A 13 2.16 17.18 -10.00
N MET A 14 3.41 17.54 -9.74
CA MET A 14 4.51 16.59 -9.87
C MET A 14 4.49 15.56 -8.75
N ALA A 15 4.04 15.95 -7.58
CA ALA A 15 4.03 15.07 -6.42
C ALA A 15 2.85 14.11 -6.43
N LYS A 16 1.75 14.44 -7.11
CA LYS A 16 0.57 13.59 -7.12
C LYS A 16 0.84 12.18 -7.65
N PRO A 17 1.52 12.01 -8.79
CA PRO A 17 1.82 10.66 -9.27
C PRO A 17 2.72 9.89 -8.29
N ILE A 18 3.64 10.59 -7.66
CA ILE A 18 4.51 9.98 -6.66
C ILE A 18 3.70 9.54 -5.45
N MET A 19 2.76 10.39 -5.03
CA MET A 19 1.89 10.06 -3.90
C MET A 19 0.99 8.88 -4.22
N LEU A 20 0.44 8.85 -5.43
CA LEU A 20 -0.41 7.72 -5.84
C LEU A 20 0.41 6.43 -5.87
N GLU A 21 1.65 6.51 -6.34
CA GLU A 21 2.53 5.35 -6.35
C GLU A 21 2.83 4.88 -4.92
N TYR A 22 3.04 5.81 -4.01
CA TYR A 22 3.28 5.48 -2.61
C TYR A 22 2.05 4.78 -2.01
N ILE A 23 0.87 5.34 -2.25
CA ILE A 23 -0.38 4.76 -1.75
C ILE A 23 -0.57 3.35 -2.33
N ALA A 24 -0.35 3.19 -3.63
CA ALA A 24 -0.51 1.89 -4.28
C ALA A 24 0.52 0.88 -3.76
N THR A 25 1.75 1.32 -3.53
CA THR A 25 2.79 0.45 -2.97
C THR A 25 2.41 0.00 -1.56
N THR A 26 1.89 0.91 -0.76
CA THR A 26 1.46 0.58 0.59
C THR A 26 0.27 -0.39 0.56
N ARG A 27 -0.64 -0.20 -0.40
CA ARG A 27 -1.76 -1.15 -0.57
C ARG A 27 -1.25 -2.51 -1.02
N ALA A 28 -0.27 -2.55 -1.92
CA ALA A 28 0.34 -3.81 -2.34
C ALA A 28 0.97 -4.53 -1.14
N LEU A 29 1.64 -3.80 -0.29
CA LEU A 29 2.24 -4.34 0.92
C LEU A 29 1.17 -4.94 1.83
N HIS A 30 0.07 -4.22 2.03
CA HIS A 30 -1.05 -4.69 2.82
C HIS A 30 -1.60 -6.01 2.26
N LEU A 31 -1.82 -6.04 0.95
CA LEU A 31 -2.37 -7.23 0.30
C LEU A 31 -1.40 -8.41 0.38
N TRP A 32 -0.11 -8.16 0.21
CA TRP A 32 0.89 -9.21 0.28
C TRP A 32 0.94 -9.83 1.67
N PHE A 33 0.97 -9.00 2.71
CA PHE A 33 1.03 -9.51 4.09
C PHE A 33 -0.27 -10.16 4.51
N HIS A 34 -1.40 -9.70 3.97
CA HIS A 34 -2.68 -10.37 4.21
C HIS A 34 -2.64 -11.78 3.60
N GLY A 35 -2.11 -11.91 2.38
CA GLY A 35 -1.93 -13.21 1.76
C GLY A 35 -0.99 -14.11 2.56
N ALA A 36 0.12 -13.56 3.02
CA ALA A 36 1.07 -14.30 3.83
C ALA A 36 0.44 -14.80 5.13
N HIS A 37 -0.37 -13.93 5.77
CA HIS A 37 -1.10 -14.30 6.97
C HIS A 37 -2.00 -15.50 6.70
N ASN A 38 -2.67 -15.52 5.57
CA ASN A 38 -3.63 -16.56 5.23
C ASN A 38 -3.00 -17.89 4.84
N VAL A 39 -1.79 -17.89 4.29
CA VAL A 39 -1.16 -19.13 3.82
C VAL A 39 -0.10 -19.69 4.78
N THR A 40 0.17 -18.99 5.88
CA THR A 40 1.15 -19.45 6.86
C THR A 40 0.71 -20.76 7.49
N ARG A 41 1.66 -21.69 7.65
CA ARG A 41 1.41 -22.99 8.23
C ARG A 41 2.72 -23.58 8.74
N GLY A 42 2.62 -24.72 9.38
CA GLY A 42 3.78 -25.41 9.90
C GLY A 42 4.05 -25.06 11.35
N ALA A 43 5.25 -25.34 11.80
CA ALA A 43 5.62 -25.21 13.20
C ALA A 43 5.55 -23.77 13.71
N GLY A 44 5.81 -22.81 12.83
CA GLY A 44 5.78 -21.41 13.20
C GLY A 44 4.42 -20.74 13.03
N PHE A 45 3.36 -21.50 12.78
CA PHE A 45 2.07 -20.95 12.43
C PHE A 45 1.58 -19.89 13.40
N ALA A 46 1.55 -20.20 14.69
CA ALA A 46 0.98 -19.29 15.67
C ALA A 46 1.72 -17.95 15.70
N GLY A 47 3.05 -18.00 15.70
CA GLY A 47 3.86 -16.79 15.71
C GLY A 47 3.77 -16.01 14.42
N ASP A 48 3.96 -16.70 13.31
CA ASP A 48 3.99 -16.04 12.00
C ASP A 48 2.61 -15.52 11.61
N HIS A 49 1.56 -16.33 11.82
CA HIS A 49 0.21 -15.96 11.45
C HIS A 49 -0.28 -14.74 12.25
N VAL A 50 -0.09 -14.76 13.56
CA VAL A 50 -0.66 -13.73 14.44
C VAL A 50 0.32 -12.59 14.66
N HIS A 51 1.54 -12.91 15.09
CA HIS A 51 2.46 -11.90 15.61
C HIS A 51 3.31 -11.23 14.54
N ILE A 52 3.46 -11.86 13.38
CA ILE A 52 4.21 -11.24 12.29
C ILE A 52 3.25 -10.76 11.21
N TYR A 53 2.69 -11.69 10.44
CA TYR A 53 1.89 -11.30 9.28
C TYR A 53 0.57 -10.66 9.68
N GLY A 54 -0.07 -11.16 10.74
CA GLY A 54 -1.33 -10.60 11.21
C GLY A 54 -1.19 -9.17 11.69
N GLU A 55 -0.16 -8.89 12.49
CA GLU A 55 0.06 -7.55 12.99
C GLU A 55 0.48 -6.59 11.89
N ILE A 56 1.35 -7.05 10.99
CA ILE A 56 1.82 -6.19 9.91
C ILE A 56 0.68 -5.77 9.02
N TYR A 57 -0.14 -6.71 8.55
CA TYR A 57 -1.19 -6.30 7.63
C TYR A 57 -2.25 -5.42 8.31
N THR A 58 -2.51 -5.64 9.59
CA THR A 58 -3.44 -4.81 10.33
C THR A 58 -2.91 -3.39 10.49
N ASN A 59 -1.64 -3.26 10.86
CA ASN A 59 -1.02 -1.95 11.04
C ASN A 59 -0.92 -1.19 9.72
N VAL A 60 -0.57 -1.90 8.64
CA VAL A 60 -0.47 -1.26 7.33
C VAL A 60 -1.84 -0.79 6.85
N GLN A 61 -2.90 -1.53 7.18
CA GLN A 61 -4.26 -1.10 6.85
C GLN A 61 -4.58 0.25 7.48
N ASP A 62 -4.24 0.42 8.74
CA ASP A 62 -4.44 1.70 9.42
C ASP A 62 -3.57 2.80 8.80
N ASP A 63 -2.34 2.47 8.45
CA ASP A 63 -1.43 3.42 7.81
C ASP A 63 -1.96 3.89 6.47
N ILE A 64 -2.52 2.99 5.67
CA ILE A 64 -3.10 3.34 4.37
C ILE A 64 -4.26 4.31 4.55
N ASP A 65 -5.12 4.02 5.51
CA ASP A 65 -6.29 4.87 5.76
C ASP A 65 -5.86 6.30 6.07
N GLY A 66 -4.93 6.44 7.00
CA GLY A 66 -4.41 7.76 7.36
C GLY A 66 -3.67 8.43 6.23
N LEU A 67 -2.90 7.66 5.46
CA LEU A 67 -2.14 8.20 4.33
C LEU A 67 -3.06 8.76 3.26
N ILE A 68 -4.10 8.00 2.90
CA ILE A 68 -5.05 8.44 1.87
C ILE A 68 -5.80 9.69 2.33
N GLU A 69 -6.26 9.71 3.56
CA GLU A 69 -6.97 10.87 4.09
C GLU A 69 -6.10 12.11 4.02
N LYS A 70 -4.86 12.01 4.43
CA LYS A 70 -3.94 13.14 4.41
C LYS A 70 -3.60 13.56 2.99
N ALA A 71 -3.44 12.61 2.08
CA ALA A 71 -3.13 12.91 0.70
C ALA A 71 -4.27 13.65 0.03
N VAL A 72 -5.50 13.17 0.21
CA VAL A 72 -6.68 13.84 -0.35
C VAL A 72 -6.80 15.25 0.21
N GLY A 73 -6.60 15.42 1.50
CA GLY A 73 -6.67 16.74 2.11
C GLY A 73 -5.58 17.68 1.62
N LEU A 74 -4.35 17.19 1.51
CA LEU A 74 -3.22 18.02 1.11
C LEU A 74 -3.29 18.43 -0.35
N PHE A 75 -3.61 17.49 -1.24
CA PHE A 75 -3.62 17.74 -2.68
C PHE A 75 -4.98 18.17 -3.20
N GLU A 76 -6.02 18.08 -2.36
CA GLU A 76 -7.40 18.42 -2.75
C GLU A 76 -7.81 17.67 -4.00
N ASP A 77 -7.45 16.39 -4.07
CA ASP A 77 -7.68 15.55 -5.24
C ASP A 77 -8.19 14.19 -4.79
N GLU A 78 -9.47 13.96 -5.01
CA GLU A 78 -10.12 12.72 -4.60
C GLU A 78 -9.64 11.52 -5.39
N MET A 79 -8.97 11.74 -6.51
CA MET A 79 -8.39 10.64 -7.28
C MET A 79 -7.36 9.85 -6.47
N LEU A 80 -6.75 10.50 -5.48
CA LEU A 80 -5.79 9.83 -4.62
C LEU A 80 -6.44 8.80 -3.69
N ALA A 81 -7.77 8.80 -3.62
CA ALA A 81 -8.52 7.79 -2.89
C ALA A 81 -9.28 6.84 -3.81
N CYS A 82 -9.04 6.91 -5.11
CA CYS A 82 -9.77 6.10 -6.10
C CYS A 82 -9.42 4.62 -5.94
N PRO A 83 -10.38 3.79 -5.52
CA PRO A 83 -10.08 2.38 -5.28
C PRO A 83 -9.58 1.64 -6.50
N SER A 84 -10.15 1.90 -7.69
CA SER A 84 -9.72 1.18 -8.86
C SER A 84 -8.32 1.57 -9.30
N ALA A 85 -7.98 2.86 -9.22
CA ALA A 85 -6.64 3.31 -9.58
C ALA A 85 -5.59 2.72 -8.63
N ILE A 86 -5.86 2.77 -7.34
CA ILE A 86 -4.95 2.24 -6.33
C ILE A 86 -4.79 0.74 -6.51
N THR A 87 -5.89 0.02 -6.67
CA THR A 87 -5.86 -1.44 -6.75
C THR A 87 -5.19 -1.91 -8.03
N THR A 88 -5.46 -1.24 -9.16
CA THR A 88 -4.83 -1.60 -10.42
C THR A 88 -3.32 -1.47 -10.33
N ARG A 89 -2.83 -0.36 -9.79
CA ARG A 89 -1.40 -0.17 -9.66
C ARG A 89 -0.81 -1.12 -8.62
N ALA A 90 -1.51 -1.36 -7.53
CA ALA A 90 -1.06 -2.32 -6.52
C ALA A 90 -0.91 -3.72 -7.13
N ALA A 91 -1.84 -4.12 -7.97
CA ALA A 91 -1.77 -5.42 -8.64
C ALA A 91 -0.54 -5.52 -9.53
N GLU A 92 -0.22 -4.44 -10.25
CA GLU A 92 0.98 -4.42 -11.09
C GLU A 92 2.25 -4.56 -10.26
N ILE A 93 2.29 -3.86 -9.13
CA ILE A 93 3.43 -3.93 -8.22
C ILE A 93 3.58 -5.36 -7.69
N LEU A 94 2.48 -5.97 -7.29
CA LEU A 94 2.49 -7.32 -6.73
C LEU A 94 3.04 -8.37 -7.70
N LYS A 95 2.89 -8.15 -9.00
CA LYS A 95 3.41 -9.09 -9.99
C LYS A 95 4.94 -9.18 -9.98
N GLU A 96 5.61 -8.20 -9.42
CA GLU A 96 7.07 -8.18 -9.40
C GLU A 96 7.64 -8.87 -8.15
N TYR A 97 6.79 -9.35 -7.25
CA TYR A 97 7.23 -9.98 -6.02
C TYR A 97 6.83 -11.46 -6.00
N PRO A 98 7.59 -12.28 -5.26
CA PRO A 98 7.22 -13.71 -5.13
C PRO A 98 5.88 -13.83 -4.41
N SER A 99 5.13 -14.88 -4.70
CA SER A 99 3.86 -15.09 -4.02
C SER A 99 4.11 -15.41 -2.54
N PRO A 100 3.17 -15.02 -1.66
CA PRO A 100 3.31 -15.35 -0.25
C PRO A 100 3.45 -16.84 0.01
N SER A 101 2.84 -17.67 -0.81
CA SER A 101 2.95 -19.13 -0.68
C SER A 101 4.40 -19.60 -0.85
N SER A 102 5.12 -19.02 -1.83
CA SER A 102 6.52 -19.37 -2.05
C SER A 102 7.37 -18.97 -0.85
N MET A 103 7.12 -17.79 -0.30
CA MET A 103 7.90 -17.28 0.84
C MET A 103 7.62 -18.13 2.09
N SER A 104 6.37 -18.50 2.32
CA SER A 104 6.03 -19.35 3.45
C SER A 104 6.70 -20.70 3.35
N ALA A 105 6.76 -21.27 2.16
CA ALA A 105 7.42 -22.55 1.96
C ALA A 105 8.91 -22.46 2.27
N LEU A 106 9.53 -21.34 1.94
CA LEU A 106 10.95 -21.13 2.23
C LEU A 106 11.20 -20.92 3.72
N ALA A 107 10.24 -20.39 4.44
CA ALA A 107 10.38 -20.12 5.86
C ALA A 107 10.27 -21.38 6.71
N ILE A 108 9.76 -22.44 6.16
CA ILE A 108 9.65 -23.72 6.85
C ILE A 108 10.95 -24.49 6.75
#